data_0e1564cafbbad7447f8110574fbcc06f
#
_entry.id   0e1564cafbbad7447f8110574fbcc06f
#
_cell.length_a   1.000
_cell.length_b   1.000
_cell.length_c   1.000
_cell.angle_alpha   90.00
_cell.angle_beta   90.00
_cell.angle_gamma   90.00
#
_symmetry.space_group_name_H-M   'P 1'
#
loop_
_entity.id
_entity.type
_entity.pdbx_description
1 polymer ?
#
loop_
_entity_poly.entity_id
_entity_poly.type
_entity_poly.pdbx_seq_one_letter_code
_entity_poly.pdbx_strand_id
1 'polypeptide(L)'
;MKVPSENWRPSRNAIIPARMINKFVASPEAALADVPDGATVMIHGFGNAGMPSALIDALIAQGARELTIVNNNAGNADRGLAALIAAKRVRKIVCSFPRQADSWHFDRLYRAGELELELVPQGTLAERIRAAGAGIGAFFTPTAYGTKLAEGKETRRIGDRDYVLEYPIHADYAIIKADRADRWGNLTYRMSARNFAPIMASAAKCTVVQVREIVELGAIDPEVVVTPGIFVKRVVKVAATLQKAA
;
A
#
# COMPACT_ATOMS: atom_id res chain seq x y z
N MET A 1 18.41 45.59 18.11
CA MET A 1 18.29 44.42 19.01
C MET A 1 19.25 43.35 18.52
N LYS A 2 20.38 43.13 19.21
CA LYS A 2 21.39 42.13 18.84
C LYS A 2 20.90 40.78 19.43
N VAL A 3 20.69 39.78 18.59
CA VAL A 3 20.43 38.40 19.04
C VAL A 3 21.74 37.79 19.53
N PRO A 4 21.83 37.25 20.77
CA PRO A 4 23.05 36.62 21.23
C PRO A 4 23.28 35.32 20.45
N SER A 5 24.47 35.15 19.89
CA SER A 5 24.96 33.89 19.35
C SER A 5 25.32 32.96 20.52
N GLU A 6 24.35 32.25 21.05
CA GLU A 6 24.66 31.17 21.97
C GLU A 6 25.24 29.97 21.20
N ASN A 7 26.52 29.69 21.51
CA ASN A 7 27.26 28.52 21.07
C ASN A 7 26.56 27.24 21.56
N TRP A 8 25.65 26.70 20.76
CA TRP A 8 25.14 25.37 21.02
C TRP A 8 26.27 24.35 20.86
N ARG A 9 26.80 23.84 21.97
CA ARG A 9 27.70 22.68 21.98
C ARG A 9 26.92 21.50 22.52
N PRO A 10 26.76 20.40 21.74
CA PRO A 10 26.13 19.19 22.27
C PRO A 10 26.98 18.67 23.44
N SER A 11 26.34 18.37 24.55
CA SER A 11 27.00 17.75 25.71
C SER A 11 27.60 16.41 25.30
N ARG A 12 28.90 16.21 25.57
CA ARG A 12 29.65 15.00 25.19
C ARG A 12 29.22 13.72 25.95
N ASN A 13 28.21 13.76 26.82
CA ASN A 13 27.87 12.68 27.76
C ASN A 13 26.42 12.20 27.69
N ALA A 14 25.84 12.12 26.50
CA ALA A 14 24.62 11.35 26.29
C ALA A 14 24.69 10.63 24.94
N ILE A 15 25.66 9.75 24.78
CA ILE A 15 25.52 8.65 23.83
C ILE A 15 24.56 7.67 24.53
N ILE A 16 23.27 7.92 24.47
CA ILE A 16 22.29 6.86 24.54
C ILE A 16 22.70 5.95 23.35
N PRO A 17 23.08 4.67 23.59
CA PRO A 17 23.31 3.78 22.45
C PRO A 17 22.03 3.77 21.66
N ALA A 18 21.99 4.48 20.54
CA ALA A 18 20.85 4.52 19.66
C ALA A 18 20.60 3.05 19.31
N ARG A 19 19.52 2.50 19.86
CA ARG A 19 19.07 1.15 19.49
C ARG A 19 19.00 1.16 17.98
N MET A 20 19.99 0.49 17.35
CA MET A 20 20.19 0.61 15.91
C MET A 20 18.88 0.24 15.22
N ILE A 21 18.25 1.20 14.56
CA ILE A 21 17.02 0.96 13.81
C ILE A 21 17.32 -0.12 12.79
N ASN A 22 16.65 -1.25 12.94
CA ASN A 22 16.68 -2.35 12.00
C ASN A 22 15.26 -2.87 11.82
N LYS A 23 14.75 -2.75 10.60
CA LYS A 23 13.38 -3.15 10.22
C LYS A 23 13.33 -4.48 9.48
N PHE A 24 14.46 -5.17 9.38
CA PHE A 24 14.52 -6.47 8.72
C PHE A 24 13.79 -7.53 9.55
N VAL A 25 12.96 -8.31 8.88
CA VAL A 25 12.23 -9.46 9.43
C VAL A 25 12.64 -10.70 8.68
N ALA A 26 12.71 -11.83 9.39
CA ALA A 26 13.29 -13.05 8.88
C ALA A 26 12.54 -13.68 7.70
N SER A 27 11.20 -13.56 7.69
CA SER A 27 10.38 -14.16 6.65
C SER A 27 9.08 -13.39 6.40
N PRO A 28 8.42 -13.61 5.25
CA PRO A 28 7.09 -13.06 4.97
C PRO A 28 6.03 -13.43 6.03
N GLU A 29 6.07 -14.66 6.53
CA GLU A 29 5.16 -15.17 7.56
C GLU A 29 5.33 -14.41 8.88
N ALA A 30 6.59 -14.25 9.32
CA ALA A 30 6.90 -13.47 10.52
C ALA A 30 6.51 -12.00 10.37
N ALA A 31 6.57 -11.46 9.16
CA ALA A 31 6.23 -10.07 8.88
C ALA A 31 4.73 -9.80 8.92
N LEU A 32 3.87 -10.82 8.80
CA LEU A 32 2.42 -10.70 8.74
C LEU A 32 1.70 -11.48 9.86
N ALA A 33 2.44 -12.04 10.82
CA ALA A 33 1.90 -12.91 11.86
C ALA A 33 0.80 -12.26 12.72
N ASP A 34 0.78 -10.95 12.81
CA ASP A 34 -0.14 -10.15 13.65
C ASP A 34 -1.28 -9.47 12.87
N VAL A 35 -1.52 -9.84 11.62
CA VAL A 35 -2.66 -9.30 10.85
C VAL A 35 -3.96 -9.89 11.43
N PRO A 36 -4.86 -9.06 11.99
CA PRO A 36 -6.10 -9.56 12.58
C PRO A 36 -7.19 -9.77 11.52
N ASP A 37 -8.20 -10.55 11.88
CA ASP A 37 -9.45 -10.62 11.13
C ASP A 37 -10.08 -9.23 11.00
N GLY A 38 -10.74 -8.96 9.87
CA GLY A 38 -11.40 -7.68 9.59
C GLY A 38 -10.47 -6.54 9.22
N ALA A 39 -9.15 -6.75 9.19
CA ALA A 39 -8.19 -5.71 8.86
C ALA A 39 -8.41 -5.12 7.46
N THR A 40 -8.16 -3.82 7.32
CA THR A 40 -8.03 -3.17 6.01
C THR A 40 -6.59 -3.27 5.54
N VAL A 41 -6.36 -3.92 4.39
CA VAL A 41 -5.04 -4.18 3.82
C VAL A 41 -4.94 -3.58 2.43
N MET A 42 -4.03 -2.62 2.26
CA MET A 42 -3.63 -2.14 0.94
C MET A 42 -2.64 -3.11 0.32
N ILE A 43 -2.94 -3.63 -0.85
CA ILE A 43 -2.05 -4.51 -1.60
C ILE A 43 -1.52 -3.77 -2.82
N HIS A 44 -0.21 -3.60 -2.88
CA HIS A 44 0.45 -2.93 -3.98
C HIS A 44 0.35 -3.75 -5.28
N GLY A 45 0.24 -3.06 -6.40
CA GLY A 45 0.31 -3.64 -7.74
C GLY A 45 -0.61 -2.96 -8.74
N PHE A 46 -0.17 -2.99 -9.99
CA PHE A 46 -0.96 -2.61 -11.16
C PHE A 46 -0.85 -3.76 -12.18
N GLY A 47 -1.89 -4.58 -12.30
CA GLY A 47 -1.73 -5.89 -12.89
C GLY A 47 -0.68 -6.71 -12.12
N ASN A 48 0.31 -7.24 -12.82
CA ASN A 48 1.42 -7.97 -12.20
C ASN A 48 2.60 -7.07 -11.76
N ALA A 49 2.64 -5.81 -12.20
CA ALA A 49 3.74 -4.91 -11.91
C ALA A 49 3.68 -4.45 -10.43
N GLY A 50 4.72 -4.78 -9.67
CA GLY A 50 4.81 -4.41 -8.26
C GLY A 50 4.05 -5.32 -7.28
N MET A 51 3.42 -6.41 -7.74
CA MET A 51 2.67 -7.33 -6.89
C MET A 51 3.59 -8.00 -5.84
N PRO A 52 3.28 -7.88 -4.53
CA PRO A 52 4.07 -8.48 -3.44
C PRO A 52 3.68 -9.95 -3.22
N SER A 53 3.93 -10.82 -4.19
CA SER A 53 3.40 -12.20 -4.22
C SER A 53 3.75 -13.01 -2.98
N ALA A 54 4.99 -12.94 -2.49
CA ALA A 54 5.40 -13.70 -1.31
C ALA A 54 4.67 -13.23 -0.03
N LEU A 55 4.40 -11.92 0.10
CA LEU A 55 3.61 -11.42 1.22
C LEU A 55 2.13 -11.81 1.09
N ILE A 56 1.58 -11.87 -0.13
CA ILE A 56 0.20 -12.34 -0.33
C ILE A 56 0.10 -13.83 0.03
N ASP A 57 1.04 -14.65 -0.40
CA ASP A 57 1.08 -16.08 -0.07
C ASP A 57 1.17 -16.29 1.44
N ALA A 58 2.01 -15.50 2.12
CA ALA A 58 2.12 -15.51 3.59
C ALA A 58 0.82 -15.06 4.28
N LEU A 59 0.10 -14.07 3.75
CA LEU A 59 -1.19 -13.63 4.26
C LEU A 59 -2.27 -14.72 4.13
N ILE A 60 -2.25 -15.45 3.01
CA ILE A 60 -3.14 -16.60 2.81
C ILE A 60 -2.85 -17.69 3.85
N ALA A 61 -1.58 -18.03 4.04
CA ALA A 61 -1.13 -19.07 4.97
C ALA A 61 -1.42 -18.69 6.44
N GLN A 62 -1.23 -17.40 6.80
CA GLN A 62 -1.49 -16.86 8.14
C GLN A 62 -2.96 -17.02 8.55
N GLY A 63 -3.90 -16.90 7.62
CA GLY A 63 -5.27 -17.33 7.84
C GLY A 63 -6.27 -16.23 8.20
N ALA A 64 -5.89 -14.97 8.32
CA ALA A 64 -6.79 -13.85 8.58
C ALA A 64 -7.96 -13.81 7.57
N ARG A 65 -9.15 -13.47 8.08
CA ARG A 65 -10.43 -13.49 7.34
C ARG A 65 -11.11 -12.13 7.41
N GLU A 66 -12.23 -12.01 6.69
CA GLU A 66 -13.07 -10.79 6.67
C GLU A 66 -12.29 -9.53 6.26
N LEU A 67 -11.23 -9.70 5.50
CA LEU A 67 -10.35 -8.61 5.10
C LEU A 67 -11.06 -7.63 4.16
N THR A 68 -10.81 -6.34 4.35
CA THR A 68 -11.07 -5.30 3.35
C THR A 68 -9.80 -5.04 2.57
N ILE A 69 -9.80 -5.38 1.28
CA ILE A 69 -8.63 -5.19 0.41
C ILE A 69 -8.79 -3.93 -0.43
N VAL A 70 -7.73 -3.13 -0.47
CA VAL A 70 -7.61 -1.96 -1.36
C VAL A 70 -6.50 -2.24 -2.38
N ASN A 71 -6.87 -2.32 -3.64
CA ASN A 71 -5.94 -2.55 -4.77
C ASN A 71 -6.50 -1.91 -6.04
N ASN A 72 -5.70 -1.77 -7.08
CA ASN A 72 -6.19 -1.26 -8.36
C ASN A 72 -7.16 -2.21 -9.08
N ASN A 73 -7.02 -3.53 -8.89
CA ASN A 73 -7.84 -4.57 -9.50
C ASN A 73 -8.18 -5.69 -8.50
N ALA A 74 -8.87 -6.74 -8.94
CA ALA A 74 -9.23 -7.88 -8.11
C ALA A 74 -8.40 -9.15 -8.39
N GLY A 75 -7.26 -9.00 -9.07
CA GLY A 75 -6.39 -10.11 -9.43
C GLY A 75 -6.88 -10.92 -10.62
N ASN A 76 -5.98 -11.76 -11.14
CA ASN A 76 -6.20 -12.61 -12.31
C ASN A 76 -5.74 -14.03 -12.05
N ALA A 77 -6.32 -14.99 -12.75
CA ALA A 77 -6.00 -16.41 -12.68
C ALA A 77 -6.11 -16.94 -11.23
N ASP A 78 -5.17 -17.80 -10.80
CA ASP A 78 -5.19 -18.50 -9.51
C ASP A 78 -4.03 -18.07 -8.59
N ARG A 79 -3.51 -16.86 -8.74
CA ARG A 79 -2.32 -16.40 -8.00
C ARG A 79 -2.50 -15.00 -7.43
N GLY A 80 -1.63 -14.66 -6.47
CA GLY A 80 -1.62 -13.34 -5.84
C GLY A 80 -2.98 -12.97 -5.25
N LEU A 81 -3.49 -11.78 -5.56
CA LEU A 81 -4.76 -11.30 -5.02
C LEU A 81 -5.95 -12.22 -5.41
N ALA A 82 -5.94 -12.81 -6.61
CA ALA A 82 -7.00 -13.74 -7.02
C ALA A 82 -7.01 -15.00 -6.14
N ALA A 83 -5.84 -15.53 -5.74
CA ALA A 83 -5.74 -16.65 -4.80
C ALA A 83 -6.26 -16.28 -3.40
N LEU A 84 -5.99 -15.07 -2.92
CA LEU A 84 -6.51 -14.58 -1.63
C LEU A 84 -8.04 -14.49 -1.66
N ILE A 85 -8.63 -14.02 -2.76
CA ILE A 85 -10.08 -14.00 -2.97
C ILE A 85 -10.64 -15.43 -3.07
N ALA A 86 -10.00 -16.32 -3.83
CA ALA A 86 -10.38 -17.72 -3.97
C ALA A 86 -10.41 -18.46 -2.62
N ALA A 87 -9.46 -18.15 -1.73
CA ALA A 87 -9.38 -18.67 -0.38
C ALA A 87 -10.46 -18.12 0.57
N LYS A 88 -11.39 -17.29 0.09
CA LYS A 88 -12.47 -16.65 0.88
C LYS A 88 -11.95 -15.90 2.12
N ARG A 89 -10.83 -15.20 1.97
CA ARG A 89 -10.24 -14.38 3.03
C ARG A 89 -10.77 -12.93 2.98
N VAL A 90 -11.35 -12.52 1.85
CA VAL A 90 -11.73 -11.14 1.54
C VAL A 90 -13.24 -11.00 1.66
N ARG A 91 -13.71 -10.12 2.54
CA ARG A 91 -15.10 -9.71 2.64
C ARG A 91 -15.42 -8.59 1.64
N LYS A 92 -14.53 -7.61 1.52
CA LYS A 92 -14.72 -6.43 0.68
C LYS A 92 -13.48 -6.13 -0.14
N ILE A 93 -13.70 -5.73 -1.40
CA ILE A 93 -12.63 -5.16 -2.24
C ILE A 93 -12.98 -3.73 -2.66
N VAL A 94 -12.03 -2.82 -2.48
CA VAL A 94 -12.07 -1.44 -2.96
C VAL A 94 -11.09 -1.34 -4.11
N CYS A 95 -11.58 -1.15 -5.34
CA CYS A 95 -10.72 -1.13 -6.52
C CYS A 95 -11.31 -0.29 -7.66
N SER A 96 -10.48 -0.03 -8.68
CA SER A 96 -10.92 0.74 -9.85
C SER A 96 -11.30 -0.13 -11.05
N PHE A 97 -10.74 -1.33 -11.15
CA PHE A 97 -10.96 -2.22 -12.29
C PHE A 97 -11.00 -3.69 -11.83
N PRO A 98 -12.16 -4.14 -11.29
CA PRO A 98 -12.28 -5.46 -10.66
C PRO A 98 -12.18 -6.62 -11.65
N ARG A 99 -12.63 -6.42 -12.90
CA ARG A 99 -12.75 -7.49 -13.89
C ARG A 99 -11.71 -7.35 -14.98
N GLN A 100 -10.89 -8.37 -15.14
CA GLN A 100 -9.97 -8.58 -16.27
C GLN A 100 -10.35 -9.91 -16.95
N ALA A 101 -9.63 -10.31 -18.01
CA ALA A 101 -9.96 -11.52 -18.79
C ALA A 101 -10.11 -12.77 -17.90
N ASP A 102 -9.22 -12.94 -16.91
CA ASP A 102 -9.12 -14.13 -16.08
C ASP A 102 -9.57 -13.88 -14.63
N SER A 103 -10.53 -12.98 -14.39
CA SER A 103 -11.00 -12.62 -13.03
C SER A 103 -12.16 -13.50 -12.56
N TRP A 104 -12.12 -14.82 -12.84
CA TRP A 104 -13.23 -15.74 -12.54
C TRP A 104 -13.52 -15.91 -11.05
N HIS A 105 -12.52 -15.82 -10.16
CA HIS A 105 -12.74 -15.89 -8.71
C HIS A 105 -13.53 -14.68 -8.20
N PHE A 106 -13.16 -13.48 -8.65
CA PHE A 106 -13.91 -12.27 -8.36
C PHE A 106 -15.34 -12.37 -8.88
N ASP A 107 -15.52 -12.71 -10.16
CA ASP A 107 -16.84 -12.80 -10.78
C ASP A 107 -17.76 -13.81 -10.06
N ARG A 108 -17.23 -14.96 -9.71
CA ARG A 108 -18.00 -15.99 -9.01
C ARG A 108 -18.47 -15.53 -7.64
N LEU A 109 -17.57 -15.02 -6.80
CA LEU A 109 -17.90 -14.63 -5.42
C LEU A 109 -18.75 -13.35 -5.38
N TYR A 110 -18.49 -12.39 -6.26
CA TYR A 110 -19.29 -11.17 -6.36
C TYR A 110 -20.74 -11.47 -6.77
N ARG A 111 -20.95 -12.32 -7.78
CA ARG A 111 -22.29 -12.72 -8.22
C ARG A 111 -23.04 -13.57 -7.17
N ALA A 112 -22.32 -14.30 -6.36
CA ALA A 112 -22.89 -15.09 -5.25
C ALA A 112 -23.23 -14.22 -4.02
N GLY A 113 -22.88 -12.90 -4.02
CA GLY A 113 -23.04 -12.03 -2.86
C GLY A 113 -22.08 -12.32 -1.71
N GLU A 114 -21.02 -13.10 -1.98
CA GLU A 114 -20.00 -13.49 -0.99
C GLU A 114 -18.79 -12.51 -0.96
N LEU A 115 -18.76 -11.52 -1.83
CA LEU A 115 -17.71 -10.49 -1.91
C LEU A 115 -18.33 -9.13 -2.19
N GLU A 116 -18.11 -8.18 -1.28
CA GLU A 116 -18.52 -6.79 -1.48
C GLU A 116 -17.56 -6.06 -2.42
N LEU A 117 -18.10 -5.20 -3.29
CA LEU A 117 -17.32 -4.32 -4.16
C LEU A 117 -17.60 -2.86 -3.86
N GLU A 118 -16.55 -2.08 -3.62
CA GLU A 118 -16.57 -0.63 -3.73
C GLU A 118 -15.77 -0.21 -4.97
N LEU A 119 -16.48 0.21 -6.02
CA LEU A 119 -15.85 0.66 -7.26
C LEU A 119 -15.49 2.14 -7.14
N VAL A 120 -14.22 2.46 -7.32
CA VAL A 120 -13.68 3.82 -7.21
C VAL A 120 -12.89 4.14 -8.49
N PRO A 121 -13.13 5.26 -9.18
CA PRO A 121 -12.31 5.64 -10.33
C PRO A 121 -10.82 5.67 -9.97
N GLN A 122 -9.94 5.19 -10.85
CA GLN A 122 -8.52 4.95 -10.54
C GLN A 122 -7.81 6.19 -9.97
N GLY A 123 -7.99 7.36 -10.60
CA GLY A 123 -7.41 8.59 -10.10
C GLY A 123 -7.95 8.97 -8.71
N THR A 124 -9.25 8.80 -8.49
CA THR A 124 -9.89 9.02 -7.17
C THR A 124 -9.36 8.02 -6.13
N LEU A 125 -9.19 6.75 -6.50
CA LEU A 125 -8.59 5.73 -5.62
C LEU A 125 -7.18 6.15 -5.18
N ALA A 126 -6.34 6.55 -6.13
CA ALA A 126 -4.99 7.03 -5.84
C ALA A 126 -5.00 8.26 -4.91
N GLU A 127 -5.86 9.24 -5.18
CA GLU A 127 -5.95 10.46 -4.36
C GLU A 127 -6.56 10.20 -2.99
N ARG A 128 -7.52 9.31 -2.84
CA ARG A 128 -8.06 8.91 -1.53
C ARG A 128 -7.00 8.24 -0.65
N ILE A 129 -6.14 7.40 -1.25
CA ILE A 129 -4.99 6.80 -0.56
C ILE A 129 -3.96 7.87 -0.22
N ARG A 130 -3.60 8.75 -1.18
CA ARG A 130 -2.64 9.83 -0.96
C ARG A 130 -3.12 10.80 0.13
N ALA A 131 -4.40 11.17 0.12
CA ALA A 131 -5.01 12.04 1.11
C ALA A 131 -4.86 11.48 2.54
N ALA A 132 -5.05 10.16 2.72
CA ALA A 132 -4.82 9.50 4.00
C ALA A 132 -3.38 9.68 4.50
N GLY A 133 -2.40 9.42 3.64
CA GLY A 133 -0.98 9.58 3.97
C GLY A 133 -0.54 11.03 4.21
N ALA A 134 -1.27 12.00 3.63
CA ALA A 134 -1.00 13.42 3.76
C ALA A 134 -1.79 14.10 4.90
N GLY A 135 -2.65 13.37 5.62
CA GLY A 135 -3.49 13.95 6.67
C GLY A 135 -4.62 14.85 6.14
N ILE A 136 -5.02 14.69 4.87
CA ILE A 136 -6.12 15.44 4.26
C ILE A 136 -7.42 14.73 4.60
N GLY A 137 -8.34 15.42 5.31
CA GLY A 137 -9.58 14.84 5.81
C GLY A 137 -10.63 14.56 4.73
N ALA A 138 -10.65 15.35 3.65
CA ALA A 138 -11.52 15.19 2.48
C ALA A 138 -11.05 16.10 1.35
N PHE A 139 -11.48 15.82 0.12
CA PHE A 139 -11.18 16.67 -1.03
C PHE A 139 -12.29 16.59 -2.07
N PHE A 140 -12.41 17.64 -2.89
CA PHE A 140 -13.33 17.66 -4.01
C PHE A 140 -12.63 17.25 -5.31
N THR A 141 -13.25 16.37 -6.10
CA THR A 141 -12.78 15.94 -7.43
C THR A 141 -13.90 16.03 -8.45
N PRO A 142 -13.65 16.44 -9.68
CA PRO A 142 -14.67 16.43 -10.74
C PRO A 142 -14.95 15.02 -11.26
N THR A 143 -14.10 14.05 -10.94
CA THR A 143 -14.22 12.67 -11.41
C THR A 143 -15.49 12.04 -10.83
N ALA A 144 -16.25 11.36 -11.69
CA ALA A 144 -17.50 10.67 -11.40
C ALA A 144 -18.71 11.58 -11.16
N TYR A 145 -18.61 12.92 -11.19
CA TYR A 145 -19.77 13.78 -11.12
C TYR A 145 -20.81 13.41 -12.22
N GLY A 146 -22.10 13.36 -11.84
CA GLY A 146 -23.18 12.98 -12.75
C GLY A 146 -23.28 11.49 -13.07
N THR A 147 -22.52 10.64 -12.40
CA THR A 147 -22.59 9.17 -12.54
C THR A 147 -23.13 8.50 -11.27
N LYS A 148 -23.50 7.22 -11.37
CA LYS A 148 -23.90 6.40 -10.23
C LYS A 148 -22.86 6.37 -9.08
N LEU A 149 -21.59 6.57 -9.37
CA LEU A 149 -20.51 6.59 -8.36
C LEU A 149 -20.54 7.86 -7.49
N ALA A 150 -21.29 8.88 -7.90
CA ALA A 150 -21.49 10.11 -7.12
C ALA A 150 -22.80 10.10 -6.31
N GLU A 151 -23.68 9.11 -6.49
CA GLU A 151 -24.94 9.04 -5.77
C GLU A 151 -24.72 8.99 -4.25
N GLY A 152 -25.46 9.84 -3.51
CA GLY A 152 -25.34 9.94 -2.06
C GLY A 152 -24.12 10.70 -1.54
N LYS A 153 -23.23 11.20 -2.41
CA LYS A 153 -22.07 12.02 -2.03
C LYS A 153 -22.41 13.50 -2.12
N GLU A 154 -21.79 14.31 -1.24
CA GLU A 154 -21.84 15.77 -1.37
C GLU A 154 -21.26 16.21 -2.70
N THR A 155 -21.96 17.13 -3.38
CA THR A 155 -21.49 17.76 -4.59
C THR A 155 -21.37 19.27 -4.40
N ARG A 156 -20.41 19.90 -5.07
CA ARG A 156 -20.21 21.35 -4.98
C ARG A 156 -19.76 21.91 -6.31
N ARG A 157 -20.38 23.04 -6.70
CA ARG A 157 -19.86 23.82 -7.82
C ARG A 157 -18.74 24.73 -7.34
N ILE A 158 -17.58 24.63 -8.00
CA ILE A 158 -16.40 25.44 -7.71
C ILE A 158 -15.95 26.07 -9.04
N GLY A 159 -16.06 27.39 -9.14
CA GLY A 159 -15.88 28.08 -10.42
C GLY A 159 -16.94 27.64 -11.43
N ASP A 160 -16.50 27.19 -12.57
CA ASP A 160 -17.34 26.75 -13.70
C ASP A 160 -17.57 25.22 -13.74
N ARG A 161 -17.10 24.48 -12.74
CA ARG A 161 -17.11 23.02 -12.75
C ARG A 161 -17.74 22.43 -11.49
N ASP A 162 -18.40 21.30 -11.66
CA ASP A 162 -19.00 20.54 -10.57
C ASP A 162 -18.06 19.45 -10.04
N TYR A 163 -18.09 19.22 -8.73
CA TYR A 163 -17.20 18.33 -8.01
C TYR A 163 -17.97 17.42 -7.07
N VAL A 164 -17.37 16.30 -6.73
CA VAL A 164 -17.83 15.31 -5.74
C VAL A 164 -16.88 15.30 -4.57
N LEU A 165 -17.39 15.25 -3.35
CA LEU A 165 -16.59 15.11 -2.14
C LEU A 165 -16.14 13.66 -1.98
N GLU A 166 -14.85 13.47 -1.76
CA GLU A 166 -14.23 12.17 -1.51
C GLU A 166 -13.45 12.17 -0.20
N TYR A 167 -13.54 11.05 0.52
CA TYR A 167 -12.84 10.85 1.80
C TYR A 167 -11.59 9.99 1.64
N PRO A 168 -10.56 10.17 2.50
CA PRO A 168 -9.35 9.37 2.46
C PRO A 168 -9.64 7.90 2.74
N ILE A 169 -8.78 7.01 2.23
CA ILE A 169 -8.78 5.59 2.56
C ILE A 169 -7.56 5.31 3.44
N HIS A 170 -7.81 5.00 4.71
CA HIS A 170 -6.79 4.53 5.64
C HIS A 170 -6.74 3.01 5.67
N ALA A 171 -5.59 2.44 6.03
CA ALA A 171 -5.46 1.00 6.21
C ALA A 171 -4.70 0.63 7.49
N ASP A 172 -4.95 -0.58 7.99
CA ASP A 172 -4.19 -1.13 9.08
C ASP A 172 -2.83 -1.61 8.58
N TYR A 173 -2.82 -2.24 7.40
CA TYR A 173 -1.59 -2.72 6.75
C TYR A 173 -1.49 -2.24 5.31
N ALA A 174 -0.27 -1.98 4.87
CA ALA A 174 0.09 -1.93 3.45
C ALA A 174 1.15 -2.99 3.19
N ILE A 175 0.88 -3.93 2.28
CA ILE A 175 1.86 -4.89 1.80
C ILE A 175 2.32 -4.49 0.41
N ILE A 176 3.59 -4.14 0.30
CA ILE A 176 4.17 -3.55 -0.90
C ILE A 176 5.41 -4.29 -1.37
N LYS A 177 5.80 -4.06 -2.63
CA LYS A 177 7.03 -4.57 -3.21
C LYS A 177 7.90 -3.40 -3.66
N ALA A 178 9.18 -3.44 -3.26
CA ALA A 178 10.20 -2.52 -3.71
C ALA A 178 11.39 -3.26 -4.33
N ASP A 179 12.33 -2.54 -4.91
CA ASP A 179 13.53 -3.12 -5.50
C ASP A 179 14.62 -3.31 -4.44
N ARG A 180 15.02 -2.22 -3.76
CA ARG A 180 16.03 -2.23 -2.71
C ARG A 180 15.52 -1.54 -1.45
N ALA A 181 16.03 -1.97 -0.30
CA ALA A 181 15.85 -1.31 0.98
C ALA A 181 17.13 -1.34 1.80
N ASP A 182 17.36 -0.30 2.59
CA ASP A 182 18.31 -0.31 3.69
C ASP A 182 17.63 -0.72 5.01
N ARG A 183 18.41 -0.86 6.09
CA ARG A 183 17.89 -1.25 7.42
C ARG A 183 16.92 -0.24 8.05
N TRP A 184 16.91 1.01 7.58
CA TRP A 184 15.95 2.03 8.01
C TRP A 184 14.63 1.95 7.26
N GLY A 185 14.59 1.17 6.18
CA GLY A 185 13.42 1.00 5.33
C GLY A 185 13.28 2.09 4.27
N ASN A 186 14.36 2.78 3.88
CA ASN A 186 14.36 3.62 2.70
C ASN A 186 14.26 2.74 1.45
N LEU A 187 13.35 3.09 0.53
CA LEU A 187 13.01 2.24 -0.61
C LEU A 187 13.30 2.89 -1.94
N THR A 188 13.77 2.05 -2.88
CA THR A 188 13.78 2.34 -4.31
C THR A 188 12.90 1.37 -5.07
N TYR A 189 12.45 1.76 -6.25
CA TYR A 189 11.59 0.94 -7.11
C TYR A 189 12.18 0.84 -8.51
N ARG A 190 11.73 -0.16 -9.27
CA ARG A 190 12.15 -0.34 -10.64
C ARG A 190 10.97 -0.09 -11.59
N MET A 191 11.14 0.88 -12.50
CA MET A 191 10.19 1.19 -13.56
C MET A 191 8.74 1.32 -13.05
N SER A 192 7.76 0.80 -13.79
CA SER A 192 6.33 0.83 -13.44
C SER A 192 5.95 0.05 -12.17
N ALA A 193 6.85 -0.79 -11.64
CA ALA A 193 6.63 -1.44 -10.35
C ALA A 193 6.63 -0.47 -9.15
N ARG A 194 6.85 0.82 -9.36
CA ARG A 194 6.66 1.87 -8.36
C ARG A 194 5.18 2.14 -8.08
N ASN A 195 4.34 2.27 -9.10
CA ASN A 195 2.90 2.62 -9.13
C ASN A 195 2.31 3.09 -7.78
N PHE A 196 1.40 2.35 -7.15
CA PHE A 196 0.71 2.74 -5.90
C PHE A 196 1.57 2.62 -4.61
N ALA A 197 2.73 1.96 -4.63
CA ALA A 197 3.49 1.65 -3.42
C ALA A 197 3.80 2.87 -2.53
N PRO A 198 4.29 4.01 -3.05
CA PRO A 198 4.66 5.15 -2.21
C PRO A 198 3.46 5.74 -1.45
N ILE A 199 2.31 5.87 -2.10
CA ILE A 199 1.11 6.42 -1.47
C ILE A 199 0.48 5.43 -0.48
N MET A 200 0.49 4.13 -0.77
CA MET A 200 0.02 3.09 0.14
C MET A 200 0.90 3.02 1.40
N ALA A 201 2.22 3.15 1.24
CA ALA A 201 3.15 3.12 2.35
C ALA A 201 2.87 4.22 3.39
N SER A 202 2.46 5.42 2.95
CA SER A 202 2.16 6.53 3.85
C SER A 202 0.76 6.48 4.46
N ALA A 203 -0.17 5.71 3.88
CA ALA A 203 -1.58 5.67 4.26
C ALA A 203 -1.93 4.58 5.28
N ALA A 204 -0.99 3.68 5.60
CA ALA A 204 -1.23 2.55 6.49
C ALA A 204 -0.52 2.72 7.84
N LYS A 205 -1.09 2.14 8.90
CA LYS A 205 -0.49 2.08 10.23
C LYS A 205 0.78 1.22 10.26
N CYS A 206 0.78 0.12 9.51
CA CYS A 206 1.90 -0.80 9.40
C CYS A 206 2.20 -1.13 7.93
N THR A 207 3.31 -0.62 7.40
CA THR A 207 3.78 -0.96 6.06
C THR A 207 4.82 -2.05 6.12
N VAL A 208 4.54 -3.16 5.44
CA VAL A 208 5.39 -4.33 5.25
C VAL A 208 5.85 -4.37 3.80
N VAL A 209 7.15 -4.46 3.57
CA VAL A 209 7.70 -4.46 2.22
C VAL A 209 8.52 -5.70 1.93
N GLN A 210 8.24 -6.37 0.81
CA GLN A 210 9.16 -7.33 0.23
C GLN A 210 10.12 -6.63 -0.73
N VAL A 211 11.41 -6.95 -0.65
CA VAL A 211 12.44 -6.40 -1.50
C VAL A 211 13.26 -7.50 -2.17
N ARG A 212 13.80 -7.20 -3.36
CA ARG A 212 14.75 -8.07 -4.05
C ARG A 212 16.11 -8.05 -3.34
N GLU A 213 16.49 -6.86 -2.85
CA GLU A 213 17.84 -6.64 -2.34
C GLU A 213 17.81 -5.78 -1.07
N ILE A 214 18.56 -6.23 -0.07
CA ILE A 214 18.90 -5.43 1.10
C ILE A 214 20.29 -4.86 0.87
N VAL A 215 20.45 -3.57 1.12
CA VAL A 215 21.72 -2.86 0.97
C VAL A 215 22.15 -2.22 2.28
N GLU A 216 23.43 -1.92 2.41
CA GLU A 216 23.97 -1.21 3.56
C GLU A 216 23.38 0.22 3.67
N LEU A 217 23.30 0.73 4.90
CA LEU A 217 22.89 2.10 5.14
C LEU A 217 23.86 3.07 4.47
N GLY A 218 23.32 4.02 3.69
CA GLY A 218 24.10 4.95 2.90
C GLY A 218 24.45 4.47 1.49
N ALA A 219 24.15 3.21 1.14
CA ALA A 219 24.35 2.69 -0.23
C ALA A 219 23.24 3.10 -1.22
N ILE A 220 22.11 3.62 -0.72
CA ILE A 220 21.09 4.25 -1.54
C ILE A 220 21.39 5.75 -1.57
N ASP A 221 21.59 6.30 -2.77
CA ASP A 221 21.67 7.75 -2.93
C ASP A 221 20.38 8.40 -2.38
N PRO A 222 20.47 9.37 -1.46
CA PRO A 222 19.31 10.05 -0.90
C PRO A 222 18.35 10.61 -1.95
N GLU A 223 18.87 11.09 -3.08
CA GLU A 223 18.08 11.68 -4.17
C GLU A 223 17.19 10.67 -4.91
N VAL A 224 17.51 9.36 -4.80
CA VAL A 224 16.70 8.29 -5.43
C VAL A 224 15.79 7.56 -4.45
N VAL A 225 15.76 7.97 -3.18
CA VAL A 225 14.81 7.43 -2.20
C VAL A 225 13.40 7.89 -2.55
N VAL A 226 12.55 6.95 -2.94
CA VAL A 226 11.15 7.24 -3.32
C VAL A 226 10.20 7.14 -2.14
N THR A 227 10.40 6.14 -1.28
CA THR A 227 9.63 5.99 -0.04
C THR A 227 10.60 6.10 1.14
N PRO A 228 10.52 7.17 1.92
CA PRO A 228 11.32 7.33 3.13
C PRO A 228 10.99 6.25 4.17
N GLY A 229 12.03 5.81 4.88
CA GLY A 229 11.92 4.75 5.88
C GLY A 229 10.90 5.02 6.99
N ILE A 230 10.56 6.27 7.28
CA ILE A 230 9.57 6.64 8.31
C ILE A 230 8.22 5.96 8.10
N PHE A 231 7.85 5.68 6.85
CA PHE A 231 6.59 5.02 6.49
C PHE A 231 6.66 3.49 6.56
N VAL A 232 7.86 2.90 6.61
CA VAL A 232 8.06 1.45 6.59
C VAL A 232 8.27 0.91 8.00
N LYS A 233 7.58 -0.18 8.34
CA LYS A 233 7.72 -0.86 9.63
C LYS A 233 8.52 -2.15 9.54
N ARG A 234 8.36 -2.93 8.45
CA ARG A 234 8.99 -4.23 8.28
C ARG A 234 9.51 -4.40 6.86
N VAL A 235 10.71 -4.94 6.73
CA VAL A 235 11.37 -5.22 5.44
C VAL A 235 11.73 -6.69 5.38
N VAL A 236 11.30 -7.38 4.32
CA VAL A 236 11.60 -8.80 4.07
C VAL A 236 12.34 -8.94 2.76
N LYS A 237 13.51 -9.59 2.78
CA LYS A 237 14.18 -9.98 1.54
C LYS A 237 13.52 -11.22 0.97
N VAL A 238 13.09 -11.14 -0.27
CA VAL A 238 12.55 -12.27 -1.02
C VAL A 238 13.38 -12.44 -2.27
N ALA A 239 13.97 -13.64 -2.43
CA ALA A 239 14.72 -13.96 -3.64
C ALA A 239 13.84 -13.77 -4.88
N ALA A 240 14.43 -13.24 -5.95
CA ALA A 240 13.71 -13.12 -7.22
C ALA A 240 13.36 -14.54 -7.69
N THR A 241 12.09 -14.90 -7.58
CA THR A 241 11.59 -16.07 -8.33
C THR A 241 11.69 -15.69 -9.80
N LEU A 242 12.52 -16.39 -10.55
CA LEU A 242 12.57 -16.27 -12.00
C LEU A 242 11.17 -16.63 -12.53
N GLN A 243 10.32 -15.63 -12.72
CA GLN A 243 9.12 -15.82 -13.54
C GLN A 243 9.63 -16.13 -14.94
N LYS A 244 9.53 -17.39 -15.35
CA LYS A 244 9.67 -17.74 -16.76
C LYS A 244 8.68 -16.85 -17.50
N ALA A 245 9.21 -16.01 -18.41
CA ALA A 245 8.39 -15.30 -19.37
C ALA A 245 7.58 -16.37 -20.13
N ALA A 246 6.26 -16.30 -20.02
CA ALA A 246 5.35 -17.04 -20.87
C ALA A 246 5.11 -16.23 -22.12
#